data_04f04e458c6337da66a0428610fa9c2e
#
_entry.id   04f04e458c6337da66a0428610fa9c2e
#
_cell.length_a   1.000
_cell.length_b   1.000
_cell.length_c   1.000
_cell.angle_alpha   90.00
_cell.angle_beta   90.00
_cell.angle_gamma   90.00
#
_symmetry.space_group_name_H-M   'P 1'
#
loop_
_entity.id
_entity.type
_entity.pdbx_description
1 polymer ?
#
loop_
_entity_poly.entity_id
_entity_poly.type
_entity_poly.pdbx_seq_one_letter_code
_entity_poly.pdbx_strand_id
1 'polypeptide(L)'
;IGLNCLILVDEEVSKMKNFICGANKFDYHLKNVNYGRDFTGTVLDLRKAVSGDLCPVCGMPMKAERGIEVGQIFKLGTRYSEPLKCTYVNEVGQNIPMVMGCYGIGVTRTMASIVEQYHDEYGIKWPLNVAPYHVVIVPVKYQDETQKALADKIYAELKKAHIEVILDDRNAAFGFNAKDWELVGI
;
A
#
# COMPACT_ATOMS: atom_id res chain seq x y z
N ILE A 1 23.45 -17.97 -23.88
CA ILE A 1 24.48 -18.53 -24.78
C ILE A 1 24.27 -20.04 -24.79
N GLY A 2 24.20 -20.64 -25.98
CA GLY A 2 24.02 -22.09 -26.14
C GLY A 2 22.60 -22.63 -25.83
N LEU A 3 21.62 -21.78 -25.66
CA LEU A 3 20.21 -22.19 -25.52
C LEU A 3 19.54 -22.29 -26.90
N ASN A 4 18.74 -23.32 -27.08
CA ASN A 4 17.91 -23.49 -28.27
C ASN A 4 16.48 -23.04 -28.00
N CYS A 5 16.29 -21.72 -27.85
CA CYS A 5 14.99 -21.10 -27.61
C CYS A 5 14.96 -19.67 -28.19
N LEU A 6 13.77 -19.08 -28.26
CA LEU A 6 13.64 -17.67 -28.60
C LEU A 6 14.35 -16.81 -27.53
N ILE A 7 15.27 -15.95 -27.98
CA ILE A 7 15.98 -15.02 -27.12
C ILE A 7 15.47 -13.61 -27.41
N LEU A 8 14.92 -12.96 -26.38
CA LEU A 8 14.57 -11.54 -26.41
C LEU A 8 15.66 -10.76 -25.67
N VAL A 9 16.10 -9.66 -26.26
CA VAL A 9 17.21 -8.84 -25.76
C VAL A 9 16.73 -7.41 -25.56
N ASP A 10 16.92 -6.89 -24.38
CA ASP A 10 16.64 -5.47 -24.13
C ASP A 10 17.60 -4.59 -24.95
N GLU A 11 17.09 -3.41 -25.40
CA GLU A 11 17.92 -2.47 -26.16
C GLU A 11 19.19 -2.04 -25.43
N GLU A 12 19.12 -1.83 -24.11
CA GLU A 12 20.31 -1.46 -23.32
C GLU A 12 21.33 -2.60 -23.31
N VAL A 13 20.86 -3.85 -23.13
CA VAL A 13 21.74 -5.04 -23.16
C VAL A 13 22.41 -5.20 -24.52
N SER A 14 21.71 -4.90 -25.62
CA SER A 14 22.29 -4.97 -26.96
C SER A 14 23.47 -4.01 -27.19
N LYS A 15 23.48 -2.90 -26.43
CA LYS A 15 24.53 -1.86 -26.47
C LYS A 15 25.65 -2.10 -25.46
N MET A 16 25.44 -2.94 -24.44
CA MET A 16 26.43 -3.26 -23.41
C MET A 16 27.65 -4.03 -23.99
N LYS A 17 28.80 -3.83 -23.38
CA LYS A 17 30.05 -4.51 -23.73
C LYS A 17 30.66 -5.16 -22.50
N ASN A 18 31.28 -6.33 -22.74
CA ASN A 18 32.09 -7.03 -21.74
C ASN A 18 31.35 -7.35 -20.44
N PHE A 19 30.03 -7.62 -20.51
CA PHE A 19 29.23 -7.92 -19.34
C PHE A 19 29.39 -9.36 -18.84
N ILE A 20 28.83 -9.67 -17.70
CA ILE A 20 28.85 -10.99 -17.06
C ILE A 20 27.46 -11.60 -17.16
N CYS A 21 27.37 -12.88 -17.52
CA CYS A 21 26.12 -13.63 -17.50
C CYS A 21 26.31 -15.05 -16.95
N GLY A 22 25.21 -15.75 -16.68
CA GLY A 22 25.25 -17.15 -16.27
C GLY A 22 25.89 -18.05 -17.34
N ALA A 23 26.60 -19.09 -16.91
CA ALA A 23 27.33 -20.03 -17.78
C ALA A 23 26.57 -21.33 -18.04
N ASN A 24 25.30 -21.48 -17.69
CA ASN A 24 24.52 -22.73 -17.73
C ASN A 24 25.20 -23.90 -16.97
N LYS A 25 26.03 -23.56 -15.99
CA LYS A 25 26.72 -24.49 -15.11
C LYS A 25 26.70 -23.95 -13.70
N PHE A 26 26.42 -24.80 -12.71
CA PHE A 26 26.32 -24.42 -11.32
C PHE A 26 27.59 -23.70 -10.84
N ASP A 27 27.45 -22.56 -10.15
CA ASP A 27 28.50 -21.68 -9.64
C ASP A 27 29.49 -21.10 -10.69
N TYR A 28 29.13 -21.10 -11.99
CA TYR A 28 29.93 -20.51 -13.03
C TYR A 28 29.26 -19.33 -13.72
N HIS A 29 30.09 -18.34 -14.10
CA HIS A 29 29.71 -17.20 -14.91
C HIS A 29 30.61 -17.01 -16.10
N LEU A 30 30.05 -16.53 -17.21
CA LEU A 30 30.81 -16.09 -18.37
C LEU A 30 31.18 -14.63 -18.21
N LYS A 31 32.44 -14.27 -18.47
CA LYS A 31 32.93 -12.89 -18.51
C LYS A 31 33.11 -12.42 -19.95
N ASN A 32 33.13 -11.11 -20.13
CA ASN A 32 33.42 -10.47 -21.41
C ASN A 32 32.43 -10.88 -22.50
N VAL A 33 31.15 -10.98 -22.13
CA VAL A 33 30.08 -11.33 -23.05
C VAL A 33 29.64 -10.09 -23.84
N ASN A 34 29.43 -10.27 -25.14
CA ASN A 34 29.01 -9.21 -26.05
C ASN A 34 27.89 -9.69 -26.96
N TYR A 35 26.86 -8.86 -27.09
CA TYR A 35 25.78 -9.08 -28.06
C TYR A 35 26.34 -9.05 -29.48
N GLY A 36 25.86 -9.92 -30.36
CA GLY A 36 26.29 -10.07 -31.74
C GLY A 36 27.50 -10.97 -31.93
N ARG A 37 28.37 -11.13 -30.90
CA ARG A 37 29.51 -12.06 -30.92
C ARG A 37 29.19 -13.40 -30.25
N ASP A 38 28.64 -13.35 -29.03
CA ASP A 38 28.47 -14.52 -28.18
C ASP A 38 27.03 -15.05 -28.19
N PHE A 39 26.07 -14.21 -28.51
CA PHE A 39 24.68 -14.55 -28.72
C PHE A 39 23.99 -13.48 -29.58
N THR A 40 22.86 -13.87 -30.16
CA THR A 40 21.93 -12.98 -30.88
C THR A 40 20.49 -13.20 -30.40
N GLY A 41 19.61 -12.28 -30.70
CA GLY A 41 18.20 -12.38 -30.35
C GLY A 41 17.39 -11.20 -30.91
N THR A 42 16.10 -11.21 -30.73
CA THR A 42 15.23 -10.10 -31.12
C THR A 42 15.36 -8.98 -30.10
N VAL A 43 15.83 -7.81 -30.56
CA VAL A 43 16.00 -6.63 -29.71
C VAL A 43 14.64 -5.92 -29.53
N LEU A 44 14.26 -5.67 -28.29
CA LEU A 44 13.02 -5.01 -27.89
C LEU A 44 13.29 -4.10 -26.68
N ASP A 45 12.44 -3.11 -26.46
CA ASP A 45 12.42 -2.36 -25.19
C ASP A 45 11.66 -3.18 -24.13
N LEU A 46 12.40 -3.79 -23.21
CA LEU A 46 11.88 -4.73 -22.21
C LEU A 46 12.03 -4.22 -20.76
N ARG A 47 12.82 -3.18 -20.56
CA ARG A 47 13.07 -2.66 -19.21
C ARG A 47 11.84 -1.96 -18.64
N LYS A 48 11.78 -1.86 -17.33
CA LYS A 48 10.78 -1.05 -16.66
C LYS A 48 11.06 0.44 -16.88
N ALA A 49 10.00 1.23 -17.05
CA ALA A 49 10.11 2.67 -17.09
C ALA A 49 10.76 3.23 -15.80
N VAL A 50 11.59 4.22 -15.97
CA VAL A 50 12.28 4.92 -14.88
C VAL A 50 11.99 6.42 -14.93
N SER A 51 12.36 7.14 -13.88
CA SER A 51 12.24 8.60 -13.86
C SER A 51 13.07 9.23 -14.98
N GLY A 52 12.45 10.11 -15.73
CA GLY A 52 13.06 10.79 -16.89
C GLY A 52 12.75 10.14 -18.24
N ASP A 53 12.24 8.91 -18.29
CA ASP A 53 11.75 8.32 -19.53
C ASP A 53 10.57 9.13 -20.08
N LEU A 54 10.46 9.18 -21.39
CA LEU A 54 9.37 9.90 -22.03
C LEU A 54 8.07 9.09 -22.05
N CYS A 55 6.97 9.72 -21.68
CA CYS A 55 5.66 9.12 -21.77
C CYS A 55 5.32 8.80 -23.23
N PRO A 56 4.96 7.55 -23.60
CA PRO A 56 4.66 7.17 -24.98
C PRO A 56 3.37 7.84 -25.52
N VAL A 57 2.55 8.44 -24.66
CA VAL A 57 1.30 9.10 -25.06
C VAL A 57 1.50 10.59 -25.29
N CYS A 58 2.16 11.31 -24.38
CA CYS A 58 2.28 12.76 -24.43
C CYS A 58 3.71 13.27 -24.63
N GLY A 59 4.73 12.42 -24.62
CA GLY A 59 6.14 12.77 -24.80
C GLY A 59 6.78 13.52 -23.63
N MET A 60 6.06 13.78 -22.54
CA MET A 60 6.63 14.45 -21.37
C MET A 60 7.47 13.48 -20.52
N PRO A 61 8.52 13.96 -19.84
CA PRO A 61 9.29 13.14 -18.91
C PRO A 61 8.41 12.60 -17.79
N MET A 62 8.52 11.30 -17.52
CA MET A 62 7.84 10.63 -16.41
C MET A 62 8.61 10.86 -15.12
N LYS A 63 7.89 10.96 -14.00
CA LYS A 63 8.44 11.04 -12.65
C LYS A 63 8.15 9.73 -11.91
N ALA A 64 9.17 9.14 -11.31
CA ALA A 64 9.00 7.98 -10.43
C ALA A 64 8.76 8.45 -8.99
N GLU A 65 7.69 7.97 -8.39
CA GLU A 65 7.31 8.24 -7.01
C GLU A 65 7.15 6.92 -6.26
N ARG A 66 7.42 6.94 -4.96
CA ARG A 66 7.08 5.81 -4.09
C ARG A 66 5.65 5.99 -3.60
N GLY A 67 4.86 4.94 -3.68
CA GLY A 67 3.49 4.91 -3.17
C GLY A 67 3.27 3.71 -2.27
N ILE A 68 2.27 3.82 -1.38
CA ILE A 68 1.80 2.71 -0.55
C ILE A 68 0.54 2.16 -1.21
N GLU A 69 0.54 0.87 -1.54
CA GLU A 69 -0.63 0.17 -2.08
C GLU A 69 -1.63 -0.10 -0.96
N VAL A 70 -2.71 0.65 -0.90
CA VAL A 70 -3.76 0.49 0.12
C VAL A 70 -4.86 -0.46 -0.29
N GLY A 71 -5.04 -0.71 -1.58
CA GLY A 71 -6.04 -1.63 -2.13
C GLY A 71 -5.69 -2.10 -3.52
N GLN A 72 -6.40 -3.14 -3.98
CA GLN A 72 -6.14 -3.78 -5.27
C GLN A 72 -7.41 -4.33 -5.88
N ILE A 73 -7.43 -4.41 -7.21
CA ILE A 73 -8.50 -4.99 -8.00
C ILE A 73 -7.88 -5.94 -9.03
N PHE A 74 -8.32 -7.19 -9.03
CA PHE A 74 -7.91 -8.17 -10.01
C PHE A 74 -9.08 -8.64 -10.87
N LYS A 75 -8.90 -8.62 -12.18
CA LYS A 75 -9.79 -9.28 -13.13
C LYS A 75 -9.33 -10.73 -13.27
N LEU A 76 -10.02 -11.66 -12.62
CA LEU A 76 -9.63 -13.07 -12.62
C LEU A 76 -10.20 -13.84 -13.83
N GLY A 77 -11.23 -13.30 -14.51
CA GLY A 77 -11.90 -13.98 -15.60
C GLY A 77 -12.47 -15.32 -15.15
N THR A 78 -12.24 -16.38 -15.91
CA THR A 78 -12.69 -17.73 -15.61
C THR A 78 -11.60 -18.64 -15.02
N ARG A 79 -10.44 -18.08 -14.71
CA ARG A 79 -9.25 -18.83 -14.27
C ARG A 79 -9.51 -19.82 -13.13
N TYR A 80 -10.39 -19.47 -12.20
CA TYR A 80 -10.73 -20.31 -11.06
C TYR A 80 -12.08 -20.98 -11.21
N SER A 81 -13.05 -20.33 -11.84
CA SER A 81 -14.40 -20.86 -12.02
C SER A 81 -14.44 -22.07 -12.95
N GLU A 82 -13.66 -22.11 -14.01
CA GLU A 82 -13.57 -23.27 -14.91
C GLU A 82 -13.07 -24.54 -14.19
N PRO A 83 -11.89 -24.55 -13.52
CA PRO A 83 -11.41 -25.73 -12.79
C PRO A 83 -12.34 -26.16 -11.67
N LEU A 84 -12.99 -25.21 -10.99
CA LEU A 84 -13.95 -25.45 -9.92
C LEU A 84 -15.34 -25.86 -10.44
N LYS A 85 -15.56 -25.81 -11.76
CA LYS A 85 -16.87 -26.05 -12.39
C LYS A 85 -17.97 -25.13 -11.83
N CYS A 86 -17.59 -23.92 -11.42
CA CYS A 86 -18.52 -22.91 -10.92
C CYS A 86 -19.17 -22.22 -12.11
N THR A 87 -20.38 -22.67 -12.47
CA THR A 87 -21.10 -22.20 -13.65
C THR A 87 -22.47 -21.66 -13.30
N TYR A 88 -23.05 -20.87 -14.19
CA TYR A 88 -24.45 -20.48 -14.17
C TYR A 88 -25.10 -20.91 -15.50
N VAL A 89 -26.42 -21.05 -15.51
CA VAL A 89 -27.19 -21.35 -16.74
C VAL A 89 -27.58 -20.01 -17.36
N ASN A 90 -27.16 -19.78 -18.61
CA ASN A 90 -27.55 -18.59 -19.35
C ASN A 90 -28.98 -18.68 -19.89
N GLU A 91 -29.47 -17.62 -20.53
CA GLU A 91 -30.83 -17.50 -21.06
C GLU A 91 -31.17 -18.57 -22.13
N VAL A 92 -30.17 -19.17 -22.80
CA VAL A 92 -30.32 -20.23 -23.78
C VAL A 92 -30.08 -21.64 -23.22
N GLY A 93 -30.01 -21.78 -21.89
CA GLY A 93 -29.87 -23.06 -21.19
C GLY A 93 -28.46 -23.64 -21.15
N GLN A 94 -27.42 -22.88 -21.46
CA GLN A 94 -26.02 -23.34 -21.45
C GLN A 94 -25.34 -23.02 -20.11
N ASN A 95 -24.50 -23.95 -19.63
CA ASN A 95 -23.65 -23.75 -18.49
C ASN A 95 -22.43 -22.89 -18.89
N ILE A 96 -22.34 -21.70 -18.34
CA ILE A 96 -21.25 -20.74 -18.58
C ILE A 96 -20.43 -20.55 -17.29
N PRO A 97 -19.09 -20.64 -17.35
CA PRO A 97 -18.24 -20.34 -16.20
C PRO A 97 -18.46 -18.89 -15.69
N MET A 98 -18.53 -18.72 -14.39
CA MET A 98 -18.67 -17.39 -13.79
C MET A 98 -17.41 -16.56 -14.02
N VAL A 99 -17.58 -15.33 -14.47
CA VAL A 99 -16.50 -14.35 -14.55
C VAL A 99 -16.26 -13.78 -13.15
N MET A 100 -15.03 -13.85 -12.69
CA MET A 100 -14.65 -13.50 -11.34
C MET A 100 -13.81 -12.21 -11.30
N GLY A 101 -13.97 -11.46 -10.22
CA GLY A 101 -13.09 -10.39 -9.81
C GLY A 101 -12.64 -10.61 -8.35
N CYS A 102 -11.55 -10.02 -7.96
CA CYS A 102 -11.07 -9.99 -6.57
C CYS A 102 -10.77 -8.55 -6.18
N TYR A 103 -11.25 -8.14 -5.02
CA TYR A 103 -11.12 -6.78 -4.51
C TYR A 103 -10.59 -6.84 -3.10
N GLY A 104 -9.54 -6.08 -2.80
CA GLY A 104 -8.94 -6.07 -1.49
C GLY A 104 -8.58 -4.66 -1.01
N ILE A 105 -8.82 -4.41 0.28
CA ILE A 105 -8.36 -3.21 0.98
C ILE A 105 -7.57 -3.66 2.20
N GLY A 106 -6.32 -3.19 2.32
CA GLY A 106 -5.48 -3.43 3.49
C GLY A 106 -5.86 -2.45 4.62
N VAL A 107 -6.80 -2.83 5.49
CA VAL A 107 -7.32 -1.94 6.55
C VAL A 107 -6.19 -1.38 7.42
N THR A 108 -5.33 -2.23 7.96
CA THR A 108 -4.19 -1.82 8.78
C THR A 108 -3.15 -1.03 7.99
N ARG A 109 -2.93 -1.38 6.72
CA ARG A 109 -2.04 -0.64 5.83
C ARG A 109 -2.60 0.75 5.51
N THR A 110 -3.91 0.87 5.31
CA THR A 110 -4.58 2.17 5.11
C THR A 110 -4.44 3.05 6.34
N MET A 111 -4.65 2.49 7.54
CA MET A 111 -4.44 3.21 8.80
C MET A 111 -2.99 3.72 8.91
N ALA A 112 -2.00 2.86 8.68
CA ALA A 112 -0.59 3.27 8.71
C ALA A 112 -0.26 4.35 7.66
N SER A 113 -0.89 4.29 6.48
CA SER A 113 -0.72 5.30 5.43
C SER A 113 -1.34 6.64 5.81
N ILE A 114 -2.45 6.64 6.55
CA ILE A 114 -3.05 7.87 7.10
C ILE A 114 -2.10 8.51 8.11
N VAL A 115 -1.55 7.72 9.03
CA VAL A 115 -0.55 8.21 10.01
C VAL A 115 0.67 8.79 9.31
N GLU A 116 1.17 8.11 8.27
CA GLU A 116 2.32 8.59 7.49
C GLU A 116 2.06 9.94 6.80
N GLN A 117 0.82 10.21 6.40
CA GLN A 117 0.44 11.47 5.74
C GLN A 117 0.01 12.58 6.70
N TYR A 118 -0.51 12.21 7.87
CA TYR A 118 -1.13 13.14 8.82
C TYR A 118 -0.48 13.04 10.19
N HIS A 119 0.73 13.54 10.29
CA HIS A 119 1.48 13.67 11.54
C HIS A 119 2.34 14.94 11.53
N ASP A 120 2.84 15.33 12.70
CA ASP A 120 3.91 16.32 12.86
C ASP A 120 4.96 15.81 13.85
N GLU A 121 5.82 16.71 14.34
CA GLU A 121 6.87 16.38 15.31
C GLU A 121 6.35 16.01 16.72
N TYR A 122 5.06 16.27 17.00
CA TYR A 122 4.43 16.00 18.29
C TYR A 122 3.61 14.72 18.31
N GLY A 123 3.06 14.30 17.17
CA GLY A 123 2.26 13.09 17.10
C GLY A 123 1.42 12.98 15.86
N ILE A 124 0.41 12.12 15.94
CA ILE A 124 -0.53 11.85 14.86
C ILE A 124 -1.54 13.01 14.76
N LYS A 125 -1.99 13.33 13.54
CA LYS A 125 -3.08 14.27 13.26
C LYS A 125 -4.20 13.57 12.48
N TRP A 126 -5.03 12.84 13.18
CA TRP A 126 -6.09 12.10 12.52
C TRP A 126 -7.07 13.02 11.78
N PRO A 127 -7.40 12.74 10.50
CA PRO A 127 -8.62 13.27 9.90
C PRO A 127 -9.83 12.86 10.75
N LEU A 128 -10.76 13.79 10.98
CA LEU A 128 -11.86 13.59 11.92
C LEU A 128 -12.69 12.32 11.66
N ASN A 129 -12.88 11.97 10.37
CA ASN A 129 -13.66 10.79 9.95
C ASN A 129 -12.98 9.43 10.21
N VAL A 130 -11.73 9.42 10.64
CA VAL A 130 -10.98 8.20 10.98
C VAL A 130 -10.32 8.30 12.36
N ALA A 131 -10.50 9.40 13.06
CA ALA A 131 -10.02 9.56 14.41
C ALA A 131 -10.64 8.52 15.34
N PRO A 132 -9.88 7.86 16.22
CA PRO A 132 -10.44 6.89 17.17
C PRO A 132 -11.37 7.55 18.19
N TYR A 133 -11.10 8.80 18.52
CA TYR A 133 -11.97 9.68 19.30
C TYR A 133 -11.89 11.09 18.73
N HIS A 134 -12.97 11.86 18.84
CA HIS A 134 -13.01 13.25 18.40
C HIS A 134 -12.59 14.24 19.49
N VAL A 135 -12.75 13.84 20.74
CA VAL A 135 -12.49 14.67 21.93
C VAL A 135 -11.90 13.81 23.04
N VAL A 136 -10.88 14.32 23.70
CA VAL A 136 -10.44 13.81 24.99
C VAL A 136 -10.73 14.83 26.09
N ILE A 137 -11.22 14.37 27.23
CA ILE A 137 -11.39 15.16 28.45
C ILE A 137 -10.26 14.77 29.41
N VAL A 138 -9.36 15.71 29.69
CA VAL A 138 -8.22 15.49 30.61
C VAL A 138 -8.40 16.40 31.83
N PRO A 139 -9.01 15.93 32.93
CA PRO A 139 -9.08 16.70 34.16
C PRO A 139 -7.70 16.90 34.79
N VAL A 140 -7.44 18.04 35.39
CA VAL A 140 -6.16 18.27 36.10
C VAL A 140 -6.03 17.35 37.30
N LYS A 141 -7.14 17.09 38.01
CA LYS A 141 -7.23 16.15 39.14
C LYS A 141 -8.61 15.47 39.11
N TYR A 142 -8.68 14.29 38.52
CA TYR A 142 -9.94 13.55 38.46
C TYR A 142 -10.47 13.10 39.83
N GLN A 143 -9.59 12.98 40.85
CA GLN A 143 -9.97 12.66 42.21
C GLN A 143 -10.59 13.82 42.97
N ASP A 144 -10.56 15.05 42.46
CA ASP A 144 -11.27 16.18 42.99
C ASP A 144 -12.74 16.09 42.61
N GLU A 145 -13.65 16.04 43.60
CA GLU A 145 -15.09 15.85 43.43
C GLU A 145 -15.71 16.84 42.42
N THR A 146 -15.26 18.10 42.46
CA THR A 146 -15.81 19.17 41.61
C THR A 146 -15.36 18.97 40.15
N GLN A 147 -14.09 18.68 39.96
CA GLN A 147 -13.54 18.42 38.59
C GLN A 147 -14.11 17.15 38.00
N LYS A 148 -14.24 16.10 38.81
CA LYS A 148 -14.86 14.84 38.40
C LYS A 148 -16.31 15.06 37.97
N ALA A 149 -17.12 15.69 38.78
CA ALA A 149 -18.52 15.95 38.46
C ALA A 149 -18.70 16.77 37.16
N LEU A 150 -17.80 17.74 36.92
CA LEU A 150 -17.81 18.51 35.68
C LEU A 150 -17.39 17.66 34.48
N ALA A 151 -16.31 16.88 34.61
CA ALA A 151 -15.79 16.01 33.55
C ALA A 151 -16.82 14.94 33.16
N ASP A 152 -17.43 14.28 34.15
CA ASP A 152 -18.49 13.28 33.94
C ASP A 152 -19.71 13.88 33.24
N LYS A 153 -20.09 15.10 33.61
CA LYS A 153 -21.22 15.83 32.94
C LYS A 153 -20.86 16.11 31.48
N ILE A 154 -19.69 16.68 31.18
CA ILE A 154 -19.27 16.99 29.82
C ILE A 154 -19.20 15.69 28.99
N TYR A 155 -18.62 14.62 29.55
CA TYR A 155 -18.56 13.31 28.91
C TYR A 155 -19.96 12.81 28.52
N ALA A 156 -20.90 12.86 29.47
CA ALA A 156 -22.28 12.41 29.22
C ALA A 156 -23.00 13.25 28.15
N GLU A 157 -22.79 14.57 28.12
CA GLU A 157 -23.37 15.46 27.11
C GLU A 157 -22.81 15.19 25.72
N LEU A 158 -21.49 15.00 25.60
CA LEU A 158 -20.85 14.67 24.34
C LEU A 158 -21.29 13.28 23.81
N LYS A 159 -21.38 12.28 24.69
CA LYS A 159 -21.91 10.94 24.32
C LYS A 159 -23.36 11.04 23.83
N LYS A 160 -24.19 11.85 24.49
CA LYS A 160 -25.58 12.09 24.07
C LYS A 160 -25.68 12.78 22.71
N ALA A 161 -24.67 13.61 22.37
CA ALA A 161 -24.53 14.25 21.07
C ALA A 161 -23.93 13.35 20.00
N HIS A 162 -23.69 12.06 20.29
CA HIS A 162 -23.03 11.08 19.40
C HIS A 162 -21.63 11.47 18.98
N ILE A 163 -20.91 12.20 19.86
CA ILE A 163 -19.50 12.52 19.67
C ILE A 163 -18.65 11.41 20.30
N GLU A 164 -17.69 10.88 19.55
CA GLU A 164 -16.73 9.92 20.08
C GLU A 164 -15.78 10.64 21.05
N VAL A 165 -15.96 10.37 22.34
CA VAL A 165 -15.24 11.04 23.42
C VAL A 165 -14.64 10.02 24.37
N ILE A 166 -13.45 10.30 24.87
CA ILE A 166 -12.80 9.54 25.93
C ILE A 166 -12.51 10.45 27.13
N LEU A 167 -12.66 9.92 28.33
CA LEU A 167 -12.33 10.59 29.58
C LEU A 167 -11.07 9.95 30.17
N ASP A 168 -10.05 10.75 30.40
CA ASP A 168 -8.83 10.30 31.06
C ASP A 168 -9.00 10.40 32.59
N ASP A 169 -9.27 9.26 33.21
CA ASP A 169 -9.44 9.10 34.65
C ASP A 169 -8.18 8.67 35.39
N ARG A 170 -7.03 8.63 34.67
CA ARG A 170 -5.75 8.22 35.23
C ARG A 170 -5.29 9.20 36.32
N ASN A 171 -4.78 8.65 37.42
CA ASN A 171 -4.17 9.45 38.48
C ASN A 171 -2.70 9.77 38.16
N ALA A 172 -2.46 10.56 37.12
CA ALA A 172 -1.14 11.00 36.69
C ALA A 172 -1.10 12.53 36.55
N ALA A 173 0.09 13.08 36.38
CA ALA A 173 0.24 14.53 36.19
C ALA A 173 -0.46 14.97 34.90
N PHE A 174 -1.21 16.07 34.93
CA PHE A 174 -1.92 16.61 33.78
C PHE A 174 -1.06 16.72 32.53
N GLY A 175 0.15 17.28 32.65
CA GLY A 175 1.08 17.42 31.51
C GLY A 175 1.51 16.10 30.89
N PHE A 176 1.60 15.03 31.70
CA PHE A 176 1.87 13.69 31.19
C PHE A 176 0.67 13.15 30.39
N ASN A 177 -0.53 13.21 30.97
CA ASN A 177 -1.74 12.75 30.29
C ASN A 177 -2.01 13.55 29.01
N ALA A 178 -1.87 14.88 29.05
CA ALA A 178 -2.06 15.72 27.87
C ALA A 178 -1.05 15.39 26.75
N LYS A 179 0.22 15.13 27.12
CA LYS A 179 1.25 14.74 26.13
C LYS A 179 1.00 13.38 25.50
N ASP A 180 0.51 12.41 26.29
CA ASP A 180 0.09 11.11 25.75
C ASP A 180 -1.01 11.25 24.68
N TRP A 181 -2.02 12.08 24.95
CA TRP A 181 -3.13 12.28 24.02
C TRP A 181 -2.73 13.09 22.79
N GLU A 182 -1.83 14.05 22.95
CA GLU A 182 -1.22 14.76 21.82
C GLU A 182 -0.48 13.77 20.89
N LEU A 183 0.28 12.81 21.46
CA LEU A 183 0.98 11.78 20.70
C LEU A 183 0.00 10.82 19.97
N VAL A 184 -1.10 10.48 20.63
CA VAL A 184 -2.18 9.67 20.03
C VAL A 184 -2.93 10.43 18.93
N GLY A 185 -2.94 11.76 18.99
CA GLY A 185 -3.52 12.61 17.97
C GLY A 185 -4.97 13.03 18.23
N ILE A 186 -5.32 13.23 19.49
CA ILE A 186 -6.66 13.64 19.93
C ILE A 186 -6.57 14.93 20.72
#